data_bcd3012a4637558cfb9bb706cf7f23e9
#
_entry.id   bcd3012a4637558cfb9bb706cf7f23e9
#
_cell.length_a   1.000
_cell.length_b   1.000
_cell.length_c   1.000
_cell.angle_alpha   90.00
_cell.angle_beta   90.00
_cell.angle_gamma   90.00
#
_symmetry.space_group_name_H-M   'P 1'
#
loop_
_entity.id
_entity.type
_entity.pdbx_description
1 polymer ?
#
loop_
_entity_poly.entity_id
_entity_poly.type
_entity_poly.pdbx_seq_one_letter_code
_entity_poly.pdbx_strand_id
1 'polypeptide(L)'
;EHEAAILANHTIRVDNGVNMEDVRIVADAFHSQGVENLIITLGENGSIAAGADGLHHIPCVKMPHVADPTAAGDSFVAAFCTGLCAGLSQENALAFASHAAAITVSRMGAMPSLPTIAEVQALMQERGYTGFALSELDCLK
;
A
#
# COMPACT_ATOMS: atom_id res chain seq x y z
N GLU A 1 9.03 4.26 -3.63
CA GLU A 1 10.41 3.71 -3.75
C GLU A 1 11.48 4.79 -3.82
N HIS A 2 11.20 5.93 -4.43
CA HIS A 2 12.20 7.00 -4.63
C HIS A 2 12.71 7.59 -3.31
N GLU A 3 11.80 7.90 -2.39
CA GLU A 3 12.14 8.42 -1.06
C GLU A 3 12.98 7.41 -0.27
N ALA A 4 12.57 6.14 -0.32
CA ALA A 4 13.29 5.06 0.35
C ALA A 4 14.71 4.90 -0.22
N ALA A 5 14.85 4.98 -1.56
CA ALA A 5 16.15 4.91 -2.23
C ALA A 5 17.08 6.07 -1.82
N ILE A 6 16.56 7.29 -1.73
CA ILE A 6 17.32 8.47 -1.31
C ILE A 6 17.78 8.32 0.14
N LEU A 7 16.87 7.95 1.05
CA LEU A 7 17.16 7.86 2.48
C LEU A 7 18.11 6.71 2.82
N ALA A 8 18.00 5.58 2.12
CA ALA A 8 18.90 4.44 2.28
C ALA A 8 20.17 4.52 1.42
N ASN A 9 20.29 5.51 0.53
CA ASN A 9 21.35 5.63 -0.47
C ASN A 9 21.50 4.35 -1.30
N HIS A 10 20.38 3.70 -1.65
CA HIS A 10 20.36 2.45 -2.42
C HIS A 10 19.08 2.35 -3.25
N THR A 11 19.21 2.15 -4.58
CA THR A 11 18.08 2.07 -5.49
C THR A 11 17.47 0.67 -5.50
N ILE A 12 16.15 0.59 -5.41
CA ILE A 12 15.39 -0.65 -5.60
C ILE A 12 15.11 -0.83 -7.09
N ARG A 13 15.70 -1.86 -7.70
CA ARG A 13 15.48 -2.19 -9.11
C ARG A 13 14.15 -2.91 -9.29
N VAL A 14 13.39 -2.50 -10.30
CA VAL A 14 12.05 -3.04 -10.61
C VAL A 14 11.87 -3.45 -12.07
N ASP A 15 12.91 -3.36 -12.91
CA ASP A 15 12.86 -3.55 -14.37
C ASP A 15 12.39 -4.96 -14.80
N ASN A 16 12.67 -5.97 -14.00
CA ASN A 16 12.29 -7.37 -14.21
C ASN A 16 11.49 -7.94 -13.00
N GLY A 17 10.64 -7.13 -12.42
CA GLY A 17 10.02 -7.38 -11.13
C GLY A 17 10.84 -6.79 -9.98
N VAL A 18 10.28 -6.81 -8.79
CA VAL A 18 10.91 -6.23 -7.60
C VAL A 18 12.15 -7.02 -7.21
N ASN A 19 13.31 -6.37 -7.18
CA ASN A 19 14.54 -6.98 -6.68
C ASN A 19 14.51 -7.04 -5.14
N MET A 20 14.24 -8.21 -4.60
CA MET A 20 14.09 -8.41 -3.15
C MET A 20 15.40 -8.23 -2.37
N GLU A 21 16.56 -8.36 -3.02
CA GLU A 21 17.84 -8.08 -2.36
C GLU A 21 18.04 -6.56 -2.16
N ASP A 22 17.70 -5.76 -3.16
CA ASP A 22 17.71 -4.28 -3.01
C ASP A 22 16.74 -3.84 -1.91
N VAL A 23 15.55 -4.45 -1.86
CA VAL A 23 14.57 -4.18 -0.79
C VAL A 23 15.16 -4.51 0.58
N ARG A 24 15.86 -5.65 0.72
CA ARG A 24 16.50 -6.04 1.98
C ARG A 24 17.54 -5.03 2.42
N ILE A 25 18.42 -4.61 1.51
CA ILE A 25 19.44 -3.59 1.80
C ILE A 25 18.79 -2.29 2.29
N VAL A 26 17.72 -1.85 1.63
CA VAL A 26 16.97 -0.66 2.05
C VAL A 26 16.32 -0.87 3.42
N ALA A 27 15.66 -2.00 3.64
CA ALA A 27 15.03 -2.29 4.93
C ALA A 27 16.05 -2.34 6.07
N ASP A 28 17.20 -2.99 5.87
CA ASP A 28 18.28 -3.07 6.86
C ASP A 28 18.84 -1.69 7.21
N ALA A 29 18.96 -0.79 6.22
CA ALA A 29 19.38 0.60 6.44
C ALA A 29 18.39 1.35 7.36
N PHE A 30 17.08 1.18 7.15
CA PHE A 30 16.07 1.79 8.03
C PHE A 30 16.03 1.14 9.42
N HIS A 31 16.10 -0.19 9.50
CA HIS A 31 16.14 -0.90 10.78
C HIS A 31 17.34 -0.51 11.62
N SER A 32 18.51 -0.30 11.00
CA SER A 32 19.71 0.17 11.70
C SER A 32 19.55 1.57 12.32
N GLN A 33 18.58 2.35 11.82
CA GLN A 33 18.23 3.67 12.35
C GLN A 33 17.06 3.63 13.35
N GLY A 34 16.59 2.42 13.72
CA GLY A 34 15.54 2.23 14.72
C GLY A 34 14.11 2.19 14.16
N VAL A 35 13.94 2.10 12.84
CA VAL A 35 12.62 1.90 12.23
C VAL A 35 12.25 0.42 12.34
N GLU A 36 11.27 0.10 13.17
CA GLU A 36 10.84 -1.30 13.40
C GLU A 36 9.97 -1.83 12.25
N ASN A 37 9.09 -1.00 11.72
CA ASN A 37 8.18 -1.37 10.65
C ASN A 37 8.31 -0.37 9.49
N LEU A 38 8.61 -0.88 8.31
CA LEU A 38 8.80 -0.10 7.10
C LEU A 38 7.81 -0.58 6.03
N ILE A 39 7.16 0.37 5.35
CA ILE A 39 6.36 0.09 4.16
C ILE A 39 6.92 0.90 3.02
N ILE A 40 7.20 0.23 1.90
CA ILE A 40 7.71 0.84 0.67
C ILE A 40 6.65 0.62 -0.42
N THR A 41 6.09 1.69 -0.96
CA THR A 41 5.23 1.64 -2.14
C THR A 41 6.08 1.57 -3.40
N LEU A 42 5.70 0.72 -4.35
CA LEU A 42 6.44 0.38 -5.57
C LEU A 42 5.60 0.61 -6.84
N GLY A 43 4.66 1.54 -6.78
CA GLY A 43 3.76 1.86 -7.88
C GLY A 43 2.99 0.65 -8.39
N GLU A 44 3.12 0.33 -9.67
CA GLU A 44 2.45 -0.82 -10.29
C GLU A 44 2.95 -2.19 -9.78
N ASN A 45 4.08 -2.22 -9.09
CA ASN A 45 4.62 -3.40 -8.44
C ASN A 45 4.06 -3.65 -7.04
N GLY A 46 3.14 -2.80 -6.57
CA GLY A 46 2.49 -2.94 -5.27
C GLY A 46 3.26 -2.30 -4.13
N SER A 47 3.43 -3.00 -3.02
CA SER A 47 4.16 -2.52 -1.85
C SER A 47 4.89 -3.66 -1.13
N ILE A 48 5.91 -3.30 -0.35
CA ILE A 48 6.62 -4.19 0.55
C ILE A 48 6.40 -3.73 1.98
N ALA A 49 6.05 -4.65 2.85
CA ALA A 49 6.14 -4.47 4.30
C ALA A 49 7.38 -5.20 4.83
N ALA A 50 8.19 -4.51 5.60
CA ALA A 50 9.38 -5.04 6.26
C ALA A 50 9.27 -4.81 7.77
N GLY A 51 9.39 -5.87 8.55
CA GLY A 51 9.26 -5.84 10.00
C GLY A 51 9.85 -7.09 10.65
N ALA A 52 9.49 -7.35 11.90
CA ALA A 52 10.02 -8.47 12.69
C ALA A 52 9.75 -9.84 12.01
N ASP A 53 8.64 -9.97 11.27
CA ASP A 53 8.25 -11.20 10.57
C ASP A 53 8.89 -11.32 9.17
N GLY A 54 9.78 -10.39 8.79
CA GLY A 54 10.50 -10.38 7.53
C GLY A 54 9.90 -9.45 6.47
N LEU A 55 10.09 -9.81 5.19
CA LEU A 55 9.65 -9.04 4.04
C LEU A 55 8.41 -9.67 3.42
N HIS A 56 7.35 -8.89 3.28
CA HIS A 56 6.08 -9.31 2.69
C HIS A 56 5.74 -8.43 1.48
N HIS A 57 5.64 -9.03 0.30
CA HIS A 57 5.22 -8.34 -0.91
C HIS A 57 3.69 -8.40 -1.05
N ILE A 58 3.09 -7.22 -1.14
CA ILE A 58 1.66 -7.03 -1.37
C ILE A 58 1.49 -6.58 -2.82
N PRO A 59 0.89 -7.40 -3.69
CA PRO A 59 0.74 -7.07 -5.10
C PRO A 59 -0.20 -5.87 -5.29
N CYS A 60 0.03 -5.12 -6.37
CA CYS A 60 -0.84 -4.03 -6.78
C CYS A 60 -2.22 -4.54 -7.19
N VAL A 61 -3.26 -3.89 -6.74
CA VAL A 61 -4.64 -4.11 -7.21
C VAL A 61 -4.80 -3.42 -8.58
N LYS A 62 -4.82 -4.21 -9.65
CA LYS A 62 -4.88 -3.68 -11.02
C LYS A 62 -6.29 -3.19 -11.36
N MET A 63 -6.36 -1.98 -11.91
CA MET A 63 -7.59 -1.41 -12.48
C MET A 63 -7.57 -1.52 -14.00
N PRO A 64 -8.74 -1.66 -14.67
CA PRO A 64 -8.83 -1.71 -16.13
C PRO A 64 -8.30 -0.44 -16.81
N HIS A 65 -8.34 0.68 -16.10
CA HIS A 65 -7.89 1.99 -16.58
C HIS A 65 -7.17 2.73 -15.45
N VAL A 66 -6.03 3.28 -15.78
CA VAL A 66 -5.27 4.22 -14.94
C VAL A 66 -5.41 5.60 -15.58
N ALA A 67 -6.08 6.52 -14.88
CA ALA A 67 -6.33 7.88 -15.38
C ALA A 67 -5.24 8.86 -14.90
N ASP A 68 -4.91 8.82 -13.61
CA ASP A 68 -3.99 9.76 -12.99
C ASP A 68 -3.37 9.14 -11.72
N PRO A 69 -2.04 8.99 -11.62
CA PRO A 69 -1.39 8.45 -10.43
C PRO A 69 -1.30 9.45 -9.27
N THR A 70 -1.74 10.70 -9.47
CA THR A 70 -1.67 11.75 -8.44
C THR A 70 -2.43 11.32 -7.19
N ALA A 71 -1.81 11.55 -6.03
CA ALA A 71 -2.32 11.22 -4.70
C ALA A 71 -2.51 9.71 -4.40
N ALA A 72 -2.04 8.80 -5.27
CA ALA A 72 -2.12 7.35 -5.00
C ALA A 72 -1.36 6.94 -3.72
N GLY A 73 -0.15 7.48 -3.54
CA GLY A 73 0.64 7.26 -2.33
C GLY A 73 -0.01 7.83 -1.07
N ASP A 74 -0.56 9.05 -1.15
CA ASP A 74 -1.26 9.69 -0.04
C ASP A 74 -2.52 8.90 0.35
N SER A 75 -3.29 8.45 -0.64
CA SER A 75 -4.46 7.60 -0.47
C SER A 75 -4.10 6.27 0.19
N PHE A 76 -3.00 5.65 -0.26
CA PHE A 76 -2.49 4.40 0.33
C PHE A 76 -2.14 4.59 1.81
N VAL A 77 -1.34 5.61 2.14
CA VAL A 77 -0.92 5.87 3.53
C VAL A 77 -2.14 6.18 4.42
N ALA A 78 -3.05 7.05 3.95
CA ALA A 78 -4.26 7.40 4.69
C ALA A 78 -5.13 6.16 4.95
N ALA A 79 -5.37 5.34 3.93
CA ALA A 79 -6.18 4.12 4.06
C ALA A 79 -5.49 3.09 4.98
N PHE A 80 -4.17 2.91 4.87
CA PHE A 80 -3.41 2.03 5.75
C PHE A 80 -3.56 2.42 7.23
N CYS A 81 -3.31 3.70 7.56
CA CYS A 81 -3.47 4.21 8.92
C CYS A 81 -4.91 4.07 9.39
N THR A 82 -5.88 4.36 8.53
CA THR A 82 -7.32 4.21 8.83
C THR A 82 -7.66 2.75 9.17
N GLY A 83 -7.17 1.80 8.38
CA GLY A 83 -7.37 0.37 8.64
C GLY A 83 -6.78 -0.09 9.97
N LEU A 84 -5.56 0.36 10.31
CA LEU A 84 -4.95 0.07 11.62
C LEU A 84 -5.77 0.67 12.77
N CYS A 85 -6.26 1.91 12.62
CA CYS A 85 -7.12 2.55 13.63
C CYS A 85 -8.46 1.82 13.80
N ALA A 86 -8.97 1.17 12.76
CA ALA A 86 -10.14 0.30 12.81
C ALA A 86 -9.88 -1.07 13.46
N GLY A 87 -8.61 -1.37 13.78
CA GLY A 87 -8.22 -2.64 14.41
C GLY A 87 -7.86 -3.75 13.43
N LEU A 88 -7.73 -3.46 12.13
CA LEU A 88 -7.27 -4.44 11.15
C LEU A 88 -5.83 -4.87 11.45
N SER A 89 -5.51 -6.12 11.13
CA SER A 89 -4.11 -6.56 11.09
C SER A 89 -3.33 -5.77 10.03
N GLN A 90 -2.01 -5.71 10.16
CA GLN A 90 -1.15 -5.03 9.18
C GLN A 90 -1.40 -5.52 7.76
N GLU A 91 -1.52 -6.83 7.54
CA GLU A 91 -1.80 -7.43 6.24
C GLU A 91 -3.13 -6.96 5.66
N ASN A 92 -4.19 -6.98 6.48
CA ASN A 92 -5.53 -6.54 6.07
C ASN A 92 -5.58 -5.02 5.80
N ALA A 93 -4.87 -4.22 6.61
CA ALA A 93 -4.74 -2.78 6.40
C ALA A 93 -3.98 -2.46 5.09
N LEU A 94 -2.94 -3.24 4.74
CA LEU A 94 -2.23 -3.11 3.47
C LEU A 94 -3.10 -3.49 2.28
N ALA A 95 -3.91 -4.55 2.41
CA ALA A 95 -4.87 -4.92 1.37
C ALA A 95 -5.92 -3.82 1.18
N PHE A 96 -6.47 -3.27 2.26
CA PHE A 96 -7.40 -2.15 2.22
C PHE A 96 -6.78 -0.92 1.54
N ALA A 97 -5.54 -0.56 1.91
CA ALA A 97 -4.78 0.55 1.32
C ALA A 97 -4.53 0.36 -0.18
N SER A 98 -4.18 -0.87 -0.60
CA SER A 98 -3.96 -1.20 -2.01
C SER A 98 -5.23 -1.02 -2.85
N HIS A 99 -6.40 -1.38 -2.32
CA HIS A 99 -7.68 -1.16 -3.00
C HIS A 99 -8.05 0.33 -3.05
N ALA A 100 -7.79 1.10 -1.99
CA ALA A 100 -7.99 2.55 -1.98
C ALA A 100 -7.12 3.23 -3.05
N ALA A 101 -5.83 2.93 -3.10
CA ALA A 101 -4.91 3.47 -4.10
C ALA A 101 -5.33 3.09 -5.54
N ALA A 102 -5.83 1.86 -5.75
CA ALA A 102 -6.33 1.42 -7.04
C ALA A 102 -7.53 2.26 -7.53
N ILE A 103 -8.47 2.59 -6.65
CA ILE A 103 -9.57 3.49 -7.00
C ILE A 103 -9.03 4.89 -7.33
N THR A 104 -8.10 5.40 -6.51
CA THR A 104 -7.50 6.72 -6.70
C THR A 104 -6.88 6.85 -8.09
N VAL A 105 -6.04 5.91 -8.52
CA VAL A 105 -5.39 5.98 -9.85
C VAL A 105 -6.37 5.84 -11.03
N SER A 106 -7.58 5.34 -10.80
CA SER A 106 -8.61 5.21 -11.83
C SER A 106 -9.37 6.51 -12.11
N ARG A 107 -9.11 7.58 -11.35
CA ARG A 107 -9.80 8.87 -11.37
C ARG A 107 -8.81 10.01 -11.62
N MET A 108 -9.32 11.13 -12.13
CA MET A 108 -8.52 12.35 -12.36
C MET A 108 -8.44 13.22 -11.10
N GLY A 109 -7.25 13.79 -10.89
CA GLY A 109 -6.98 14.79 -9.85
C GLY A 109 -6.67 14.17 -8.49
N ALA A 110 -6.19 14.98 -7.55
CA ALA A 110 -5.78 14.56 -6.22
C ALA A 110 -6.98 14.30 -5.31
N MET A 111 -7.55 15.37 -4.73
CA MET A 111 -8.65 15.25 -3.77
C MET A 111 -9.94 14.63 -4.38
N PRO A 112 -10.35 14.95 -5.61
CA PRO A 112 -11.54 14.34 -6.22
C PRO A 112 -11.40 12.83 -6.51
N SER A 113 -10.18 12.30 -6.58
CA SER A 113 -9.91 10.90 -6.85
C SER A 113 -10.00 10.00 -5.61
N LEU A 114 -9.92 10.58 -4.41
CA LEU A 114 -9.92 9.83 -3.16
C LEU A 114 -11.24 9.06 -2.96
N PRO A 115 -11.16 7.75 -2.65
CA PRO A 115 -12.36 6.95 -2.43
C PRO A 115 -12.95 7.15 -1.04
N THR A 116 -14.24 6.88 -0.93
CA THR A 116 -14.89 6.63 0.34
C THR A 116 -14.62 5.21 0.83
N ILE A 117 -14.78 4.96 2.13
CA ILE A 117 -14.67 3.61 2.72
C ILE A 117 -15.63 2.63 2.02
N ALA A 118 -16.86 3.06 1.74
CA ALA A 118 -17.86 2.23 1.07
C ALA A 118 -17.44 1.81 -0.34
N GLU A 119 -16.77 2.68 -1.10
CA GLU A 119 -16.24 2.35 -2.42
C GLU A 119 -15.10 1.34 -2.33
N VAL A 120 -14.22 1.48 -1.35
CA VAL A 120 -13.13 0.50 -1.13
C VAL A 120 -13.70 -0.85 -0.73
N GLN A 121 -14.67 -0.89 0.20
CA GLN A 121 -15.37 -2.11 0.59
C GLN A 121 -16.03 -2.79 -0.63
N ALA A 122 -16.70 -2.03 -1.48
CA ALA A 122 -17.36 -2.54 -2.68
C ALA A 122 -16.35 -3.18 -3.65
N LEU A 123 -15.20 -2.52 -3.90
CA LEU A 123 -14.15 -3.07 -4.76
C LEU A 123 -13.54 -4.34 -4.16
N MET A 124 -13.27 -4.35 -2.85
CA MET A 124 -12.75 -5.54 -2.15
C MET A 124 -13.72 -6.72 -2.27
N GLN A 125 -15.02 -6.47 -2.11
CA GLN A 125 -16.06 -7.49 -2.27
C GLN A 125 -16.13 -8.00 -3.72
N GLU A 126 -16.10 -7.10 -4.70
CA GLU A 126 -16.08 -7.45 -6.14
C GLU A 126 -14.86 -8.34 -6.48
N ARG A 127 -13.72 -8.07 -5.87
CA ARG A 127 -12.48 -8.84 -6.05
C ARG A 127 -12.42 -10.13 -5.23
N GLY A 128 -13.46 -10.43 -4.44
CA GLY A 128 -13.53 -11.64 -3.63
C GLY A 128 -12.54 -11.67 -2.47
N TYR A 129 -12.17 -10.49 -1.94
CA TYR A 129 -11.27 -10.42 -0.79
C TYR A 129 -11.96 -10.94 0.47
N THR A 130 -11.32 -11.87 1.19
CA THR A 130 -11.87 -12.56 2.36
C THR A 130 -10.96 -12.49 3.59
N GLY A 131 -9.94 -11.65 3.58
CA GLY A 131 -8.96 -11.55 4.68
C GLY A 131 -9.55 -11.05 6.00
N PHE A 132 -10.64 -10.29 5.95
CA PHE A 132 -11.39 -9.82 7.12
C PHE A 132 -12.86 -9.56 6.76
N ALA A 133 -13.73 -9.45 7.77
CA ALA A 133 -15.11 -9.05 7.55
C ALA A 133 -15.17 -7.54 7.23
N LEU A 134 -15.69 -7.17 6.04
CA LEU A 134 -15.74 -5.76 5.62
C LEU A 134 -16.55 -4.88 6.57
N SER A 135 -17.44 -5.47 7.39
CA SER A 135 -18.15 -4.78 8.48
C SER A 135 -17.24 -4.28 9.61
N GLU A 136 -16.01 -4.78 9.72
CA GLU A 136 -15.04 -4.26 10.69
C GLU A 136 -14.69 -2.79 10.43
N LEU A 137 -14.84 -2.33 9.18
CA LEU A 137 -14.66 -0.93 8.81
C LEU A 137 -15.89 -0.03 9.11
N ASP A 138 -17.00 -0.60 9.57
CA ASP A 138 -18.24 0.18 9.82
C ASP A 138 -18.08 1.16 11.00
N CYS A 139 -17.10 0.93 11.88
CA CYS A 139 -16.75 1.88 12.95
C CYS A 139 -16.18 3.22 12.43
N LEU A 140 -15.84 3.29 11.14
CA LEU A 140 -15.25 4.46 10.48
C LEU A 140 -16.28 5.29 9.68
N LYS A 141 -17.55 4.89 9.68
CA LYS A 141 -18.63 5.56 8.94
C LYS A 141 -19.26 6.72 9.72
#